data_0484d5f435dc0abed6b47ea5941b29e3
#
_entry.id   0484d5f435dc0abed6b47ea5941b29e3
#
_cell.length_a   1.000
_cell.length_b   1.000
_cell.length_c   1.000
_cell.angle_alpha   90.00
_cell.angle_beta   90.00
_cell.angle_gamma   90.00
#
_symmetry.space_group_name_H-M   'P 1'
#
loop_
_entity.id
_entity.type
_entity.pdbx_description
1 polymer ?
#
loop_
_entity_poly.entity_id
_entity_poly.type
_entity_poly.pdbx_seq_one_letter_code
_entity_poly.pdbx_strand_id
1 'polypeptide(L)'
;MVDKIKKDICTGCKMCGDICPTGAIGFSTEYDGCWYPTVDTKKCINCGLCERQCPALNYIESINFDDPNVYAAWTKDDKIRFDSTSGGIYYELASYFINSGGYIVGCVFSDDYKSAKHVVGRTYKDLQAIMGSKYFQSDTAGIYKRVLELLKRNERVLFCGTPCQVAALRAYLGREYENLYLLDFICKGINSPKAYIAYIEELEQKYKSTVKCVRQKSKKTGWQSLATNIIFENNKEYHKDRYTDWWIQGYTCGNLFMRQNCQKCLYKS
;
A
#
# COMPACT_ATOMS: atom_id res chain seq x y z
N MET A 1 -15.04 -4.89 20.76
CA MET A 1 -13.74 -5.38 20.22
C MET A 1 -13.71 -5.07 18.73
N VAL A 2 -12.54 -4.84 18.18
CA VAL A 2 -12.33 -4.36 16.80
C VAL A 2 -12.88 -5.28 15.69
N ASP A 3 -13.12 -6.55 15.98
CA ASP A 3 -13.80 -7.50 15.08
C ASP A 3 -15.27 -7.13 14.77
N LYS A 4 -15.87 -6.27 15.59
CA LYS A 4 -17.24 -5.73 15.39
C LYS A 4 -17.28 -4.46 14.55
N ILE A 5 -16.13 -3.97 14.09
CA ILE A 5 -16.08 -2.79 13.22
C ILE A 5 -16.83 -3.07 11.91
N LYS A 6 -17.67 -2.14 11.48
CA LYS A 6 -18.39 -2.27 10.21
C LYS A 6 -17.41 -2.30 9.02
N LYS A 7 -17.72 -3.11 8.02
CA LYS A 7 -16.87 -3.29 6.82
C LYS A 7 -16.70 -2.01 6.01
N ASP A 8 -17.71 -1.15 5.99
CA ASP A 8 -17.69 0.16 5.34
C ASP A 8 -16.91 1.22 6.12
N ILE A 9 -16.42 0.90 7.32
CA ILE A 9 -15.55 1.76 8.14
C ILE A 9 -14.11 1.24 8.12
N CYS A 10 -13.92 -0.08 8.27
CA CYS A 10 -12.59 -0.68 8.38
C CYS A 10 -11.74 -0.49 7.12
N THR A 11 -10.59 0.18 7.26
CA THR A 11 -9.63 0.40 6.16
C THR A 11 -8.76 -0.83 5.85
N GLY A 12 -8.74 -1.85 6.73
CA GLY A 12 -7.88 -3.03 6.58
C GLY A 12 -6.39 -2.74 6.79
N CYS A 13 -6.04 -1.66 7.46
CA CYS A 13 -4.66 -1.23 7.71
C CYS A 13 -3.87 -2.14 8.65
N LYS A 14 -4.50 -3.13 9.28
CA LYS A 14 -3.89 -4.10 10.22
C LYS A 14 -3.22 -3.51 11.47
N MET A 15 -3.30 -2.20 11.71
CA MET A 15 -2.70 -1.56 12.89
C MET A 15 -3.19 -2.17 14.21
N CYS A 16 -4.47 -2.57 14.28
CA CYS A 16 -5.04 -3.23 15.45
C CYS A 16 -4.33 -4.55 15.82
N GLY A 17 -3.80 -5.28 14.83
CA GLY A 17 -2.95 -6.45 15.07
C GLY A 17 -1.60 -6.09 15.68
N ASP A 18 -0.98 -5.05 15.14
CA ASP A 18 0.34 -4.58 15.62
C ASP A 18 0.28 -4.01 17.04
N ILE A 19 -0.80 -3.32 17.40
CA ILE A 19 -0.93 -2.70 18.73
C ILE A 19 -1.41 -3.68 19.80
N CYS A 20 -1.90 -4.86 19.44
CA CYS A 20 -2.41 -5.83 20.39
C CYS A 20 -1.27 -6.43 21.23
N PRO A 21 -1.24 -6.21 22.56
CA PRO A 21 -0.12 -6.65 23.41
C PRO A 21 -0.06 -8.17 23.56
N THR A 22 -1.19 -8.87 23.38
CA THR A 22 -1.28 -10.33 23.54
C THR A 22 -1.30 -11.07 22.21
N GLY A 23 -1.28 -10.35 21.06
CA GLY A 23 -1.41 -10.95 19.75
C GLY A 23 -2.75 -11.65 19.51
N ALA A 24 -3.80 -11.18 20.16
CA ALA A 24 -5.15 -11.75 20.05
C ALA A 24 -5.85 -11.41 18.73
N ILE A 25 -5.31 -10.51 17.89
CA ILE A 25 -5.96 -10.06 16.67
C ILE A 25 -5.33 -10.72 15.47
N GLY A 26 -6.11 -11.52 14.76
CA GLY A 26 -5.85 -12.08 13.45
C GLY A 26 -6.65 -11.36 12.36
N PHE A 27 -6.55 -11.88 11.13
CA PHE A 27 -7.29 -11.33 9.98
C PHE A 27 -7.80 -12.47 9.12
N SER A 28 -9.08 -12.42 8.77
CA SER A 28 -9.72 -13.34 7.83
C SER A 28 -10.13 -12.62 6.55
N THR A 29 -10.04 -13.33 5.43
CA THR A 29 -10.55 -12.85 4.15
C THR A 29 -12.05 -13.14 4.07
N GLU A 30 -12.83 -12.11 3.80
CA GLU A 30 -14.27 -12.18 3.70
C GLU A 30 -14.76 -12.36 2.24
N TYR A 31 -16.08 -12.41 2.03
CA TYR A 31 -16.69 -12.65 0.71
C TYR A 31 -16.29 -11.61 -0.36
N ASP A 32 -16.02 -10.35 0.06
CA ASP A 32 -15.55 -9.28 -0.82
C ASP A 32 -14.04 -9.42 -1.18
N GLY A 33 -13.40 -10.48 -0.67
CA GLY A 33 -12.00 -10.80 -0.91
C GLY A 33 -11.02 -9.87 -0.19
N CYS A 34 -11.50 -9.01 0.71
CA CYS A 34 -10.70 -8.18 1.59
C CYS A 34 -10.57 -8.83 2.96
N TRP A 35 -9.51 -8.52 3.69
CA TRP A 35 -9.34 -9.00 5.06
C TRP A 35 -9.93 -8.04 6.09
N TYR A 36 -10.45 -8.64 7.17
CA TYR A 36 -10.99 -7.93 8.33
C TYR A 36 -10.44 -8.53 9.62
N PRO A 37 -10.37 -7.76 10.72
CA PRO A 37 -9.85 -8.26 11.97
C PRO A 37 -10.77 -9.34 12.58
N THR A 38 -10.13 -10.34 13.18
CA THR A 38 -10.76 -11.36 14.03
C THR A 38 -10.10 -11.32 15.39
N VAL A 39 -10.84 -11.67 16.46
CA VAL A 39 -10.31 -11.65 17.82
C VAL A 39 -10.36 -13.05 18.44
N ASP A 40 -9.19 -13.55 18.83
CA ASP A 40 -9.10 -14.74 19.69
C ASP A 40 -9.46 -14.35 21.13
N THR A 41 -10.67 -14.71 21.53
CA THR A 41 -11.21 -14.37 22.86
C THR A 41 -10.46 -15.02 24.02
N LYS A 42 -9.71 -16.11 23.76
CA LYS A 42 -8.86 -16.75 24.77
C LYS A 42 -7.61 -15.97 25.09
N LYS A 43 -7.10 -15.20 24.11
CA LYS A 43 -5.92 -14.35 24.25
C LYS A 43 -6.27 -12.89 24.58
N CYS A 44 -7.50 -12.48 24.32
CA CYS A 44 -7.93 -11.09 24.48
C CYS A 44 -8.14 -10.75 25.95
N ILE A 45 -7.39 -9.77 26.44
CA ILE A 45 -7.50 -9.24 27.82
C ILE A 45 -8.47 -8.05 27.94
N ASN A 46 -9.25 -7.76 26.92
CA ASN A 46 -10.24 -6.67 26.87
C ASN A 46 -9.68 -5.26 27.19
N CYS A 47 -8.41 -5.00 26.87
CA CYS A 47 -7.77 -3.71 27.16
C CYS A 47 -8.29 -2.53 26.32
N GLY A 48 -9.00 -2.78 25.22
CA GLY A 48 -9.60 -1.77 24.34
C GLY A 48 -8.64 -0.98 23.45
N LEU A 49 -7.31 -1.26 23.47
CA LEU A 49 -6.31 -0.51 22.70
C LEU A 49 -6.61 -0.51 21.19
N CYS A 50 -7.05 -1.66 20.66
CA CYS A 50 -7.36 -1.80 19.23
C CYS A 50 -8.49 -0.88 18.74
N GLU A 51 -9.44 -0.53 19.62
CA GLU A 51 -10.52 0.40 19.29
C GLU A 51 -10.10 1.85 19.54
N ARG A 52 -9.49 2.13 20.71
CA ARG A 52 -9.05 3.50 21.03
C ARG A 52 -8.04 4.08 20.06
N GLN A 53 -7.18 3.24 19.51
CA GLN A 53 -6.16 3.66 18.55
C GLN A 53 -6.57 3.45 17.09
N CYS A 54 -7.76 2.88 16.83
CA CYS A 54 -8.20 2.66 15.45
C CYS A 54 -8.41 3.98 14.71
N PRO A 55 -7.65 4.28 13.65
CA PRO A 55 -7.78 5.57 12.95
C PRO A 55 -9.11 5.71 12.22
N ALA A 56 -9.79 4.59 11.92
CA ALA A 56 -11.09 4.60 11.28
C ALA A 56 -12.26 4.86 12.27
N LEU A 57 -12.07 4.52 13.56
CA LEU A 57 -13.05 4.80 14.62
C LEU A 57 -12.80 6.15 15.29
N ASN A 58 -11.55 6.58 15.36
CA ASN A 58 -11.11 7.80 16.02
C ASN A 58 -10.37 8.65 14.99
N TYR A 59 -11.10 9.05 13.95
CA TYR A 59 -10.55 9.93 12.92
C TYR A 59 -10.14 11.25 13.57
N ILE A 60 -8.85 11.53 13.53
CA ILE A 60 -8.32 12.85 13.85
C ILE A 60 -8.22 13.53 12.49
N GLU A 61 -8.96 14.63 12.33
CA GLU A 61 -8.87 15.46 11.15
C GLU A 61 -7.40 15.77 10.90
N SER A 62 -6.92 15.43 9.71
CA SER A 62 -5.53 15.72 9.35
C SER A 62 -5.32 17.22 9.53
N ILE A 63 -4.15 17.60 10.04
CA ILE A 63 -3.76 19.01 10.08
C ILE A 63 -3.88 19.50 8.64
N ASN A 64 -4.98 20.18 8.33
CA ASN A 64 -5.10 20.91 7.08
C ASN A 64 -4.09 22.03 7.17
N PHE A 65 -3.08 21.96 6.33
CA PHE A 65 -2.24 23.13 6.12
C PHE A 65 -3.13 24.17 5.42
N ASP A 66 -3.42 25.26 6.08
CA ASP A 66 -4.21 26.35 5.51
C ASP A 66 -3.55 26.92 4.25
N ASP A 67 -2.24 26.73 4.10
CA ASP A 67 -1.44 27.20 2.95
C ASP A 67 -0.33 26.16 2.60
N PRO A 68 -0.65 25.06 1.93
CA PRO A 68 0.34 24.08 1.56
C PRO A 68 1.23 24.58 0.42
N ASN A 69 2.55 24.35 0.53
CA ASN A 69 3.44 24.57 -0.60
C ASN A 69 3.13 23.58 -1.72
N VAL A 70 2.89 24.08 -2.93
CA VAL A 70 2.58 23.28 -4.11
C VAL A 70 3.71 23.33 -5.12
N TYR A 71 4.19 22.17 -5.55
CA TYR A 71 5.28 22.04 -6.52
C TYR A 71 4.89 21.13 -7.67
N ALA A 72 5.22 21.52 -8.90
CA ALA A 72 5.27 20.61 -10.05
C ALA A 72 6.72 20.10 -10.19
N ALA A 73 6.91 18.80 -9.98
CA ALA A 73 8.25 18.22 -9.95
C ALA A 73 8.33 16.84 -10.62
N TRP A 74 9.49 16.57 -11.20
CA TRP A 74 9.85 15.26 -11.78
C TRP A 74 11.34 15.01 -11.71
N THR A 75 11.78 13.75 -11.73
CA THR A 75 13.19 13.40 -11.84
C THR A 75 13.76 13.83 -13.20
N LYS A 76 15.01 14.29 -13.20
CA LYS A 76 15.74 14.67 -14.43
C LYS A 76 16.24 13.45 -15.20
N ASP A 77 16.35 12.29 -14.56
CA ASP A 77 16.74 11.03 -15.19
C ASP A 77 15.55 10.45 -15.96
N ASP A 78 15.67 10.42 -17.29
CA ASP A 78 14.61 9.95 -18.19
C ASP A 78 14.28 8.47 -18.00
N LYS A 79 15.28 7.63 -17.67
CA LYS A 79 15.07 6.21 -17.41
C LYS A 79 14.28 6.00 -16.12
N ILE A 80 14.66 6.67 -15.04
CA ILE A 80 13.95 6.62 -13.76
C ILE A 80 12.54 7.15 -13.93
N ARG A 81 12.37 8.25 -14.67
CA ARG A 81 11.05 8.82 -14.95
C ARG A 81 10.18 7.84 -15.76
N PHE A 82 10.76 7.15 -16.74
CA PHE A 82 10.07 6.13 -17.53
C PHE A 82 9.67 4.93 -16.67
N ASP A 83 10.58 4.46 -15.81
CA ASP A 83 10.35 3.30 -14.95
C ASP A 83 9.42 3.60 -13.76
N SER A 84 9.25 4.86 -13.40
CA SER A 84 8.33 5.30 -12.35
C SER A 84 6.88 5.37 -12.83
N THR A 85 5.93 5.22 -11.92
CA THR A 85 4.49 5.35 -12.23
C THR A 85 4.10 6.77 -12.65
N SER A 86 4.75 7.80 -12.05
CA SER A 86 4.52 9.22 -12.32
C SER A 86 5.85 9.92 -12.61
N GLY A 87 6.10 11.08 -12.05
CA GLY A 87 7.30 11.90 -12.28
C GLY A 87 8.59 11.38 -11.65
N GLY A 88 8.56 10.33 -10.83
CA GLY A 88 9.76 9.76 -10.21
C GLY A 88 10.18 10.38 -8.89
N ILE A 89 9.39 11.27 -8.30
CA ILE A 89 9.73 11.99 -7.04
C ILE A 89 9.95 11.01 -5.88
N TYR A 90 9.18 9.91 -5.80
CA TYR A 90 9.45 8.89 -4.78
C TYR A 90 10.90 8.37 -4.87
N TYR A 91 11.41 8.12 -6.07
CA TYR A 91 12.79 7.68 -6.27
C TYR A 91 13.79 8.70 -5.73
N GLU A 92 13.62 9.97 -6.05
CA GLU A 92 14.52 11.04 -5.59
C GLU A 92 14.55 11.16 -4.06
N LEU A 93 13.38 11.18 -3.43
CA LEU A 93 13.28 11.23 -1.97
C LEU A 93 13.90 9.98 -1.32
N ALA A 94 13.54 8.79 -1.80
CA ALA A 94 14.03 7.53 -1.25
C ALA A 94 15.54 7.38 -1.43
N SER A 95 16.10 7.81 -2.57
CA SER A 95 17.55 7.84 -2.83
C SER A 95 18.28 8.76 -1.85
N TYR A 96 17.72 9.95 -1.57
CA TYR A 96 18.27 10.85 -0.57
C TYR A 96 18.32 10.20 0.83
N PHE A 97 17.26 9.47 1.23
CA PHE A 97 17.24 8.76 2.52
C PHE A 97 18.29 7.66 2.56
N ILE A 98 18.39 6.83 1.53
CA ILE A 98 19.39 5.76 1.43
C ILE A 98 20.81 6.35 1.51
N ASN A 99 21.11 7.38 0.72
CA ASN A 99 22.43 8.00 0.68
C ASN A 99 22.82 8.68 2.00
N SER A 100 21.85 9.15 2.77
CA SER A 100 22.06 9.72 4.10
C SER A 100 21.98 8.69 5.24
N GLY A 101 22.02 7.38 4.92
CA GLY A 101 22.04 6.29 5.90
C GLY A 101 20.68 5.97 6.52
N GLY A 102 19.58 6.58 6.03
CA GLY A 102 18.22 6.35 6.51
C GLY A 102 17.57 5.10 5.95
N TYR A 103 16.34 4.87 6.36
CA TYR A 103 15.49 3.76 5.93
C TYR A 103 14.32 4.25 5.11
N ILE A 104 13.90 3.43 4.16
CA ILE A 104 12.69 3.61 3.37
C ILE A 104 11.69 2.50 3.70
N VAL A 105 10.42 2.85 3.74
CA VAL A 105 9.33 1.88 3.94
C VAL A 105 8.33 2.04 2.82
N GLY A 106 7.97 0.93 2.19
CA GLY A 106 7.01 0.94 1.10
C GLY A 106 6.56 -0.45 0.70
N CYS A 107 5.70 -0.51 -0.30
CA CYS A 107 5.04 -1.73 -0.73
C CYS A 107 5.85 -2.47 -1.81
N VAL A 108 6.08 -3.77 -1.62
CA VAL A 108 6.68 -4.68 -2.62
C VAL A 108 5.70 -5.77 -3.02
N PHE A 109 5.84 -6.32 -4.22
CA PHE A 109 5.20 -7.57 -4.59
C PHE A 109 5.84 -8.75 -3.86
N SER A 110 5.09 -9.84 -3.67
CA SER A 110 5.64 -11.17 -3.41
C SER A 110 6.39 -11.70 -4.65
N ASP A 111 7.21 -12.73 -4.47
CA ASP A 111 8.01 -13.33 -5.56
C ASP A 111 7.12 -13.89 -6.68
N ASP A 112 5.92 -14.34 -6.36
CA ASP A 112 4.91 -14.85 -7.31
C ASP A 112 4.00 -13.76 -7.89
N TYR A 113 4.20 -12.50 -7.52
CA TYR A 113 3.39 -11.34 -7.92
C TYR A 113 1.89 -11.42 -7.56
N LYS A 114 1.47 -12.36 -6.71
CA LYS A 114 0.06 -12.55 -6.30
C LYS A 114 -0.33 -11.80 -5.04
N SER A 115 0.64 -11.31 -4.29
CA SER A 115 0.41 -10.50 -3.10
C SER A 115 1.36 -9.30 -3.02
N ALA A 116 1.07 -8.40 -2.10
CA ALA A 116 1.92 -7.25 -1.83
C ALA A 116 1.99 -6.99 -0.32
N LYS A 117 3.16 -6.57 0.16
CA LYS A 117 3.39 -6.25 1.58
C LYS A 117 4.27 -5.02 1.74
N HIS A 118 4.14 -4.35 2.87
CA HIS A 118 5.09 -3.31 3.24
C HIS A 118 6.36 -3.92 3.84
N VAL A 119 7.49 -3.35 3.45
CA VAL A 119 8.82 -3.75 3.92
C VAL A 119 9.64 -2.53 4.32
N VAL A 120 10.62 -2.74 5.17
CA VAL A 120 11.70 -1.78 5.43
C VAL A 120 12.85 -2.10 4.49
N GLY A 121 13.36 -1.09 3.80
CA GLY A 121 14.52 -1.17 2.92
C GLY A 121 15.58 -0.15 3.27
N ARG A 122 16.82 -0.39 2.80
CA ARG A 122 17.95 0.51 3.00
C ARG A 122 18.88 0.55 1.79
N THR A 123 18.55 -0.17 0.74
CA THR A 123 19.39 -0.32 -0.45
C THR A 123 18.65 0.12 -1.71
N TYR A 124 19.40 0.40 -2.77
CA TYR A 124 18.82 0.68 -4.09
C TYR A 124 18.04 -0.51 -4.67
N LYS A 125 18.39 -1.75 -4.28
CA LYS A 125 17.60 -2.93 -4.64
C LYS A 125 16.22 -2.89 -3.97
N ASP A 126 16.14 -2.50 -2.70
CA ASP A 126 14.87 -2.32 -1.99
C ASP A 126 14.04 -1.20 -2.61
N LEU A 127 14.69 -0.08 -2.95
CA LEU A 127 14.05 1.04 -3.63
C LEU A 127 13.41 0.60 -4.96
N GLN A 128 14.13 -0.15 -5.79
CA GLN A 128 13.61 -0.68 -7.05
C GLN A 128 12.41 -1.61 -6.85
N ALA A 129 12.44 -2.46 -5.82
CA ALA A 129 11.32 -3.35 -5.49
C ALA A 129 10.07 -2.58 -5.01
N ILE A 130 10.27 -1.47 -4.29
CA ILE A 130 9.17 -0.62 -3.79
C ILE A 130 8.58 0.23 -4.92
N MET A 131 9.38 0.65 -5.89
CA MET A 131 8.91 1.47 -7.02
C MET A 131 7.74 0.84 -7.76
N GLY A 132 6.91 1.69 -8.37
CA GLY A 132 5.76 1.26 -9.14
C GLY A 132 4.52 0.98 -8.29
N SER A 133 3.36 1.27 -8.86
CA SER A 133 2.07 1.10 -8.18
C SER A 133 1.64 -0.36 -8.13
N LYS A 134 0.99 -0.76 -7.02
CA LYS A 134 0.33 -2.03 -6.81
C LYS A 134 -1.15 -1.73 -6.52
N TYR A 135 -2.05 -1.97 -7.49
CA TYR A 135 -3.45 -1.54 -7.41
C TYR A 135 -4.35 -2.56 -6.70
N PHE A 136 -3.89 -3.07 -5.57
CA PHE A 136 -4.66 -3.90 -4.64
C PHE A 136 -4.12 -3.74 -3.22
N GLN A 137 -4.82 -4.29 -2.25
CA GLN A 137 -4.48 -4.12 -0.85
C GLN A 137 -3.15 -4.80 -0.49
N SER A 138 -2.22 -4.03 0.07
CA SER A 138 -0.95 -4.54 0.60
C SER A 138 -1.06 -4.92 2.07
N ASP A 139 -0.34 -5.95 2.46
CA ASP A 139 -0.21 -6.36 3.86
C ASP A 139 0.75 -5.44 4.61
N THR A 140 0.29 -4.90 5.74
CA THR A 140 1.05 -4.00 6.62
C THR A 140 1.33 -4.62 8.00
N ALA A 141 1.03 -5.90 8.19
CA ALA A 141 1.25 -6.57 9.47
C ALA A 141 2.72 -6.49 9.90
N GLY A 142 2.96 -6.04 11.14
CA GLY A 142 4.29 -5.90 11.73
C GLY A 142 5.05 -4.64 11.33
N ILE A 143 4.60 -3.90 10.29
CA ILE A 143 5.36 -2.78 9.77
C ILE A 143 5.39 -1.58 10.74
N TYR A 144 4.29 -1.32 11.43
CA TYR A 144 4.21 -0.19 12.37
C TYR A 144 5.11 -0.41 13.59
N LYS A 145 5.19 -1.65 14.10
CA LYS A 145 6.14 -2.04 15.13
C LYS A 145 7.58 -1.80 14.66
N ARG A 146 7.89 -2.26 13.46
CA ARG A 146 9.24 -2.13 12.90
C ARG A 146 9.65 -0.68 12.71
N VAL A 147 8.75 0.18 12.24
CA VAL A 147 9.00 1.63 12.13
C VAL A 147 9.27 2.23 13.52
N LEU A 148 8.45 1.93 14.52
CA LEU A 148 8.67 2.42 15.89
C LEU A 148 10.04 2.00 16.46
N GLU A 149 10.47 0.74 16.20
CA GLU A 149 11.78 0.28 16.62
C GLU A 149 12.93 1.10 16.02
N LEU A 150 12.84 1.43 14.73
CA LEU A 150 13.82 2.27 14.04
C LEU A 150 13.83 3.70 14.61
N LEU A 151 12.66 4.29 14.80
CA LEU A 151 12.53 5.64 15.35
C LEU A 151 13.11 5.74 16.77
N LYS A 152 12.89 4.74 17.62
CA LYS A 152 13.48 4.66 18.99
C LYS A 152 15.00 4.53 18.97
N ARG A 153 15.60 4.04 17.89
CA ARG A 153 17.06 4.00 17.68
C ARG A 153 17.58 5.28 17.04
N ASN A 154 16.76 6.30 16.95
CA ASN A 154 17.07 7.57 16.28
C ASN A 154 17.40 7.44 14.78
N GLU A 155 16.92 6.37 14.12
CA GLU A 155 17.08 6.18 12.68
C GLU A 155 16.09 7.07 11.91
N ARG A 156 16.53 7.61 10.78
CA ARG A 156 15.65 8.38 9.87
C ARG A 156 14.84 7.43 9.00
N VAL A 157 13.53 7.63 8.97
CA VAL A 157 12.61 6.76 8.23
C VAL A 157 11.73 7.58 7.28
N LEU A 158 11.72 7.22 6.00
CA LEU A 158 10.72 7.65 5.02
C LEU A 158 9.67 6.56 4.87
N PHE A 159 8.46 6.80 5.35
CA PHE A 159 7.33 5.89 5.20
C PHE A 159 6.46 6.33 4.03
N CYS A 160 6.27 5.44 3.04
CA CYS A 160 5.38 5.66 1.90
C CYS A 160 4.20 4.68 1.95
N GLY A 161 2.97 5.21 1.94
CA GLY A 161 1.76 4.40 1.97
C GLY A 161 0.54 5.15 1.48
N THR A 162 -0.62 4.49 1.45
CA THR A 162 -1.89 5.18 1.23
C THR A 162 -2.23 6.08 2.42
N PRO A 163 -3.06 7.13 2.25
CA PRO A 163 -3.40 8.04 3.35
C PRO A 163 -3.91 7.31 4.60
N CYS A 164 -4.74 6.27 4.45
CA CYS A 164 -5.20 5.46 5.58
C CYS A 164 -4.09 4.64 6.26
N GLN A 165 -3.03 4.25 5.54
CA GLN A 165 -1.86 3.58 6.14
C GLN A 165 -0.96 4.56 6.86
N VAL A 166 -0.80 5.78 6.34
CA VAL A 166 -0.11 6.88 7.03
C VAL A 166 -0.85 7.25 8.31
N ALA A 167 -2.18 7.40 8.25
CA ALA A 167 -3.00 7.65 9.44
C ALA A 167 -2.88 6.51 10.47
N ALA A 168 -2.81 5.26 10.02
CA ALA A 168 -2.62 4.10 10.89
C ALA A 168 -1.24 4.12 11.58
N LEU A 169 -0.18 4.51 10.87
CA LEU A 169 1.14 4.67 11.48
C LEU A 169 1.12 5.79 12.54
N ARG A 170 0.54 6.96 12.24
CA ARG A 170 0.43 8.05 13.20
C ARG A 170 -0.35 7.63 14.45
N ALA A 171 -1.48 6.97 14.27
CA ALA A 171 -2.28 6.44 15.38
C ALA A 171 -1.50 5.40 16.21
N TYR A 172 -0.74 4.52 15.56
CA TYR A 172 0.10 3.54 16.25
C TYR A 172 1.21 4.19 17.08
N LEU A 173 1.85 5.24 16.56
CA LEU A 173 2.95 5.95 17.21
C LEU A 173 2.47 6.81 18.38
N GLY A 174 1.27 7.39 18.30
CA GLY A 174 0.64 8.20 19.33
C GLY A 174 1.33 9.53 19.62
N ARG A 175 2.41 9.86 18.91
CA ARG A 175 3.14 11.14 18.97
C ARG A 175 3.92 11.37 17.68
N GLU A 176 4.34 12.60 17.46
CA GLU A 176 5.23 12.94 16.36
C GLU A 176 6.69 12.57 16.67
N TYR A 177 7.45 12.29 15.61
CA TYR A 177 8.87 11.97 15.64
C TYR A 177 9.60 12.80 14.59
N GLU A 178 10.62 13.55 14.98
CA GLU A 178 11.41 14.43 14.08
C GLU A 178 12.16 13.65 12.99
N ASN A 179 12.48 12.39 13.26
CA ASN A 179 13.18 11.49 12.34
C ASN A 179 12.25 10.64 11.46
N LEU A 180 10.91 10.91 11.49
CA LEU A 180 9.91 10.28 10.63
C LEU A 180 9.44 11.25 9.55
N TYR A 181 9.52 10.80 8.31
CA TYR A 181 9.01 11.50 7.14
C TYR A 181 7.90 10.65 6.50
N LEU A 182 6.76 11.27 6.31
CA LEU A 182 5.56 10.61 5.77
C LEU A 182 5.32 11.06 4.33
N LEU A 183 5.11 10.10 3.46
CA LEU A 183 4.75 10.34 2.08
C LEU A 183 3.50 9.53 1.75
N ASP A 184 2.43 10.20 1.43
CA ASP A 184 1.27 9.56 0.86
C ASP A 184 1.03 10.00 -0.59
N PHE A 185 -0.01 9.50 -1.19
CA PHE A 185 -0.39 9.83 -2.56
C PHE A 185 -1.92 9.82 -2.70
N ILE A 186 -2.42 10.58 -3.67
CA ILE A 186 -3.86 10.60 -3.98
C ILE A 186 -4.32 9.18 -4.29
N CYS A 187 -5.20 8.65 -3.44
CA CYS A 187 -5.68 7.29 -3.49
C CYS A 187 -7.16 7.25 -3.90
N LYS A 188 -7.46 6.64 -5.06
CA LYS A 188 -8.84 6.40 -5.46
C LYS A 188 -9.55 5.37 -4.55
N GLY A 189 -8.80 4.39 -4.08
CA GLY A 189 -9.25 3.24 -3.30
C GLY A 189 -8.33 2.05 -3.54
N ILE A 190 -8.56 0.97 -2.82
CA ILE A 190 -7.79 -0.27 -2.96
C ILE A 190 -8.69 -1.43 -3.37
N ASN A 191 -8.18 -2.27 -4.25
CA ASN A 191 -8.88 -3.46 -4.71
C ASN A 191 -8.66 -4.65 -3.79
N SER A 192 -9.58 -5.59 -3.86
CA SER A 192 -9.54 -6.88 -3.19
C SER A 192 -8.30 -7.68 -3.60
N PRO A 193 -7.51 -8.20 -2.64
CA PRO A 193 -6.42 -9.12 -2.94
C PRO A 193 -6.88 -10.40 -3.64
N LYS A 194 -8.03 -10.96 -3.24
CA LYS A 194 -8.59 -12.17 -3.85
C LYS A 194 -8.94 -11.96 -5.32
N ALA A 195 -9.53 -10.81 -5.66
CA ALA A 195 -9.83 -10.48 -7.05
C ALA A 195 -8.54 -10.30 -7.89
N TYR A 196 -7.50 -9.71 -7.29
CA TYR A 196 -6.21 -9.57 -7.97
C TYR A 196 -5.53 -10.93 -8.21
N ILE A 197 -5.57 -11.84 -7.23
CA ILE A 197 -5.07 -13.22 -7.39
C ILE A 197 -5.78 -13.91 -8.56
N ALA A 198 -7.11 -13.85 -8.60
CA ALA A 198 -7.90 -14.46 -9.68
C ALA A 198 -7.54 -13.88 -11.07
N TYR A 199 -7.28 -12.56 -11.14
CA TYR A 199 -6.81 -11.91 -12.37
C TYR A 199 -5.46 -12.46 -12.84
N ILE A 200 -4.50 -12.60 -11.93
CA ILE A 200 -3.17 -13.15 -12.26
C ILE A 200 -3.28 -14.62 -12.67
N GLU A 201 -4.05 -15.43 -11.94
CA GLU A 201 -4.23 -16.86 -12.23
C GLU A 201 -4.91 -17.11 -13.57
N GLU A 202 -5.91 -16.31 -13.94
CA GLU A 202 -6.52 -16.37 -15.27
C GLU A 202 -5.48 -16.11 -16.39
N LEU A 203 -4.63 -15.10 -16.18
CA LEU A 203 -3.58 -14.80 -17.15
C LEU A 203 -2.51 -15.90 -17.21
N GLU A 204 -2.09 -16.46 -16.09
CA GLU A 204 -1.16 -17.60 -16.05
C GLU A 204 -1.72 -18.83 -16.80
N GLN A 205 -3.00 -19.15 -16.61
CA GLN A 205 -3.68 -20.21 -17.35
C GLN A 205 -3.71 -19.93 -18.86
N LYS A 206 -4.09 -18.70 -19.24
CA LYS A 206 -4.15 -18.28 -20.64
C LYS A 206 -2.79 -18.34 -21.35
N TYR A 207 -1.74 -17.91 -20.66
CA TYR A 207 -0.37 -17.86 -21.21
C TYR A 207 0.41 -19.17 -20.98
N LYS A 208 -0.16 -20.10 -20.19
CA LYS A 208 0.43 -21.40 -19.81
C LYS A 208 1.84 -21.21 -19.18
N SER A 209 1.97 -20.24 -18.31
CA SER A 209 3.24 -19.89 -17.67
C SER A 209 3.00 -18.98 -16.46
N THR A 210 3.82 -19.11 -15.43
CA THR A 210 3.81 -18.23 -14.26
C THR A 210 4.32 -16.83 -14.58
N VAL A 211 3.87 -15.87 -13.79
CA VAL A 211 4.29 -14.46 -13.93
C VAL A 211 5.74 -14.28 -13.47
N LYS A 212 6.52 -13.57 -14.26
CA LYS A 212 7.90 -13.17 -13.99
C LYS A 212 8.02 -11.72 -13.56
N CYS A 213 7.17 -10.84 -14.08
CA CYS A 213 7.19 -9.42 -13.76
C CYS A 213 5.83 -8.78 -14.05
N VAL A 214 5.39 -7.89 -13.13
CA VAL A 214 4.18 -7.08 -13.30
C VAL A 214 4.55 -5.60 -13.21
N ARG A 215 4.13 -4.82 -14.21
CA ARG A 215 4.14 -3.36 -14.19
C ARG A 215 2.73 -2.84 -14.40
N GLN A 216 2.13 -2.34 -13.36
CA GLN A 216 0.88 -1.57 -13.47
C GLN A 216 1.24 -0.11 -13.76
N LYS A 217 0.51 0.55 -14.67
CA LYS A 217 0.84 1.88 -15.24
C LYS A 217 2.18 1.90 -15.99
N SER A 218 2.43 0.90 -16.81
CA SER A 218 3.54 0.92 -17.77
C SER A 218 3.36 2.06 -18.78
N LYS A 219 4.44 2.78 -19.06
CA LYS A 219 4.49 3.86 -20.05
C LYS A 219 4.96 3.38 -21.43
N LYS A 220 5.01 2.08 -21.68
CA LYS A 220 5.50 1.47 -22.92
C LYS A 220 4.78 2.00 -24.17
N THR A 221 3.48 2.31 -24.04
CA THR A 221 2.65 2.91 -25.10
C THR A 221 2.35 4.39 -24.86
N GLY A 222 3.20 5.07 -24.11
CA GLY A 222 3.08 6.48 -23.81
C GLY A 222 2.35 6.77 -22.49
N TRP A 223 2.49 8.00 -22.04
CA TRP A 223 1.94 8.46 -20.75
C TRP A 223 0.43 8.37 -20.67
N GLN A 224 -0.28 8.66 -21.76
CA GLN A 224 -1.76 8.70 -21.76
C GLN A 224 -2.40 7.32 -21.70
N SER A 225 -1.73 6.30 -22.25
CA SER A 225 -2.27 4.93 -22.33
C SER A 225 -2.15 4.16 -21.02
N LEU A 226 -1.11 4.38 -20.23
CA LEU A 226 -0.84 3.75 -18.92
C LEU A 226 -1.33 2.30 -18.84
N ALA A 227 -0.55 1.41 -19.43
CA ALA A 227 -0.92 0.02 -19.61
C ALA A 227 -0.55 -0.88 -18.41
N THR A 228 -1.23 -1.99 -18.25
CA THR A 228 -0.72 -3.15 -17.51
C THR A 228 0.21 -3.93 -18.41
N ASN A 229 1.42 -4.16 -17.94
CA ASN A 229 2.42 -4.96 -18.64
C ASN A 229 2.86 -6.13 -17.73
N ILE A 230 2.67 -7.35 -18.19
CA ILE A 230 3.04 -8.57 -17.47
C ILE A 230 3.93 -9.41 -18.39
N ILE A 231 5.07 -9.83 -17.87
CA ILE A 231 5.99 -10.75 -18.53
C ILE A 231 5.91 -12.09 -17.82
N PHE A 232 5.82 -13.19 -18.58
CA PHE A 232 5.75 -14.55 -18.08
C PHE A 232 7.12 -15.24 -18.18
N GLU A 233 7.33 -16.32 -17.44
CA GLU A 233 8.59 -17.09 -17.45
C GLU A 233 8.93 -17.67 -18.85
N ASN A 234 7.91 -17.95 -19.66
CA ASN A 234 8.09 -18.36 -21.06
C ASN A 234 8.38 -17.18 -22.02
N ASN A 235 8.68 -15.98 -21.50
CA ASN A 235 8.94 -14.73 -22.20
C ASN A 235 7.77 -14.17 -23.04
N LYS A 236 6.57 -14.75 -22.93
CA LYS A 236 5.37 -14.11 -23.49
C LYS A 236 5.01 -12.87 -22.69
N GLU A 237 4.35 -11.94 -23.35
CA GLU A 237 3.96 -10.66 -22.78
C GLU A 237 2.45 -10.46 -22.87
N TYR A 238 1.84 -10.03 -21.76
CA TYR A 238 0.52 -9.42 -21.72
C TYR A 238 0.71 -7.91 -21.63
N HIS A 239 0.19 -7.19 -22.62
CA HIS A 239 0.21 -5.73 -22.65
C HIS A 239 -1.16 -5.21 -23.03
N LYS A 240 -1.82 -4.52 -22.11
CA LYS A 240 -3.15 -3.93 -22.30
C LYS A 240 -3.18 -2.55 -21.70
N ASP A 241 -3.71 -1.59 -22.44
CA ASP A 241 -3.94 -0.24 -21.94
C ASP A 241 -5.15 -0.17 -20.99
N ARG A 242 -5.35 0.98 -20.37
CA ARG A 242 -6.44 1.21 -19.42
C ARG A 242 -7.84 1.00 -20.00
N TYR A 243 -7.98 1.03 -21.31
CA TYR A 243 -9.27 0.90 -22.00
C TYR A 243 -9.59 -0.53 -22.39
N THR A 244 -8.60 -1.41 -22.40
CA THR A 244 -8.73 -2.81 -22.85
C THR A 244 -8.36 -3.83 -21.77
N ASP A 245 -7.75 -3.41 -20.67
CA ASP A 245 -7.47 -4.24 -19.49
C ASP A 245 -8.71 -4.28 -18.59
N TRP A 246 -9.38 -5.42 -18.48
CA TRP A 246 -10.59 -5.55 -17.68
C TRP A 246 -10.35 -5.34 -16.17
N TRP A 247 -9.15 -5.64 -15.65
CA TRP A 247 -8.78 -5.36 -14.27
C TRP A 247 -8.77 -3.84 -14.00
N ILE A 248 -8.11 -3.10 -14.87
CA ILE A 248 -8.04 -1.64 -14.75
C ILE A 248 -9.41 -0.99 -14.98
N GLN A 249 -10.19 -1.48 -15.94
CA GLN A 249 -11.56 -0.99 -16.17
C GLN A 249 -12.47 -1.26 -14.96
N GLY A 250 -12.42 -2.48 -14.42
CA GLY A 250 -13.18 -2.84 -13.22
C GLY A 250 -12.86 -1.93 -12.04
N TYR A 251 -11.59 -1.55 -11.89
CA TYR A 251 -11.14 -0.62 -10.86
C TYR A 251 -11.50 0.84 -11.19
N THR A 252 -11.21 1.31 -12.40
CA THR A 252 -11.30 2.75 -12.73
C THR A 252 -12.71 3.21 -13.04
N CYS A 253 -13.50 2.40 -13.72
CA CYS A 253 -14.85 2.73 -14.18
C CYS A 253 -15.94 2.15 -13.27
N GLY A 254 -15.80 0.88 -12.87
CA GLY A 254 -16.85 0.15 -12.18
C GLY A 254 -16.72 0.13 -10.65
N ASN A 255 -15.54 0.43 -10.08
CA ASN A 255 -15.23 0.20 -8.66
C ASN A 255 -15.56 -1.23 -8.18
N LEU A 256 -15.55 -2.22 -9.10
CA LEU A 256 -16.10 -3.56 -8.89
C LEU A 256 -15.35 -4.34 -7.78
N PHE A 257 -14.05 -4.12 -7.66
CA PHE A 257 -13.18 -4.86 -6.73
C PHE A 257 -12.78 -4.04 -5.52
N MET A 258 -13.32 -2.81 -5.41
CA MET A 258 -12.90 -1.85 -4.41
C MET A 258 -13.44 -2.23 -3.03
N ARG A 259 -12.56 -2.14 -2.02
CA ARG A 259 -12.95 -2.29 -0.62
C ARG A 259 -14.07 -1.31 -0.24
N GLN A 260 -15.06 -1.77 0.53
CA GLN A 260 -16.28 -1.00 0.83
C GLN A 260 -16.00 0.37 1.46
N ASN A 261 -15.10 0.46 2.44
CA ASN A 261 -14.78 1.73 3.08
C ASN A 261 -14.18 2.77 2.13
N CYS A 262 -13.56 2.35 1.02
CA CYS A 262 -12.96 3.27 0.07
C CYS A 262 -13.98 4.14 -0.66
N GLN A 263 -15.24 3.74 -0.70
CA GLN A 263 -16.33 4.55 -1.28
C GLN A 263 -16.65 5.78 -0.43
N LYS A 264 -16.51 5.66 0.90
CA LYS A 264 -16.77 6.70 1.90
C LYS A 264 -15.50 7.02 2.71
N CYS A 265 -14.35 7.00 2.05
CA CYS A 265 -13.06 7.11 2.71
C CYS A 265 -12.89 8.48 3.38
N LEU A 266 -12.60 8.48 4.69
CA LEU A 266 -12.34 9.68 5.47
C LEU A 266 -11.01 10.38 5.11
N TYR A 267 -10.10 9.66 4.41
CA TYR A 267 -8.75 10.11 4.05
C TYR A 267 -8.63 10.56 2.60
N LYS A 268 -9.73 10.61 1.85
CA LYS A 268 -9.72 11.21 0.51
C LYS A 268 -9.70 12.72 0.66
N SER A 269 -8.67 13.33 0.14
CA SER A 269 -8.61 14.77 -0.13
C SER A 269 -9.42 15.15 -1.35
#